data_ae92935bf2047583658870766512fe24
#
_entry.id   ae92935bf2047583658870766512fe24
#
_cell.length_a   1.000
_cell.length_b   1.000
_cell.length_c   1.000
_cell.angle_alpha   90.00
_cell.angle_beta   90.00
_cell.angle_gamma   90.00
#
_symmetry.space_group_name_H-M   'P 1'
#
loop_
_entity.id
_entity.type
_entity.pdbx_description
1 polymer ?
#
loop_
_entity_poly.entity_id
_entity_poly.type
_entity_poly.pdbx_seq_one_letter_code
_entity_poly.pdbx_strand_id
1 'polypeptide(L)'
;MSNLTKEQVLIEYVKCQKDVQYALKTYLQTYDNTASRYVPLELFPDQLSLLQDYEEYNENIALKYRQAGVSTVTAAWISRKLVFAKKLKPEKILIIANKLDTSLEMANKIRAFVGQWPSWTGVDFAPEKN
;
A
#
# COMPACT_ATOMS: atom_id res chain seq x y z
N MET A 1 4.78 15.32 -12.41
CA MET A 1 3.51 15.38 -11.70
C MET A 1 2.42 15.93 -12.58
N SER A 2 1.41 15.15 -12.74
CA SER A 2 0.31 15.53 -13.60
C SER A 2 -0.57 16.55 -12.91
N ASN A 3 -0.81 17.67 -13.57
CA ASN A 3 -1.80 18.65 -13.14
C ASN A 3 -3.17 18.14 -13.55
N LEU A 4 -3.77 17.33 -12.67
CA LEU A 4 -5.11 16.81 -12.92
C LEU A 4 -6.16 17.88 -12.62
N THR A 5 -7.20 17.94 -13.45
CA THR A 5 -8.37 18.76 -13.15
C THR A 5 -9.15 18.12 -12.00
N LYS A 6 -10.07 18.89 -11.40
CA LYS A 6 -10.92 18.37 -10.32
C LYS A 6 -11.72 17.14 -10.76
N GLU A 7 -12.21 17.13 -11.98
CA GLU A 7 -12.96 15.99 -12.52
C GLU A 7 -12.07 14.77 -12.69
N GLN A 8 -10.83 14.96 -13.20
CA GLN A 8 -9.86 13.88 -13.35
C GLN A 8 -9.46 13.30 -12.01
N VAL A 9 -9.25 14.14 -10.99
CA VAL A 9 -8.95 13.69 -9.64
C VAL A 9 -10.09 12.83 -9.09
N LEU A 10 -11.32 13.25 -9.30
CA LEU A 10 -12.48 12.50 -8.82
C LEU A 10 -12.57 11.12 -9.48
N ILE A 11 -12.36 11.07 -10.77
CA ILE A 11 -12.36 9.82 -11.54
C ILE A 11 -11.26 8.88 -11.05
N GLU A 12 -10.04 9.42 -10.87
CA GLU A 12 -8.91 8.63 -10.37
C GLU A 12 -9.15 8.13 -8.94
N TYR A 13 -9.70 8.96 -8.08
CA TYR A 13 -10.02 8.58 -6.71
C TYR A 13 -10.98 7.39 -6.68
N VAL A 14 -12.06 7.46 -7.43
CA VAL A 14 -13.05 6.38 -7.51
C VAL A 14 -12.42 5.12 -8.11
N LYS A 15 -11.61 5.27 -9.15
CA LYS A 15 -10.94 4.15 -9.80
C LYS A 15 -9.98 3.44 -8.84
N CYS A 16 -9.24 4.19 -8.04
CA CYS A 16 -8.34 3.63 -7.04
C CYS A 16 -9.09 2.92 -5.91
N GLN A 17 -10.26 3.40 -5.54
CA GLN A 17 -11.08 2.73 -4.54
C GLN A 17 -11.64 1.40 -5.04
N LYS A 18 -12.02 1.32 -6.30
CA LYS A 18 -12.65 0.12 -6.88
C LYS A 18 -11.64 -0.91 -7.35
N ASP A 19 -10.52 -0.47 -7.88
CA ASP A 19 -9.50 -1.35 -8.45
C ASP A 19 -8.19 -1.20 -7.69
N VAL A 20 -8.00 -2.06 -6.70
CA VAL A 20 -6.82 -2.03 -5.84
C VAL A 20 -5.54 -2.30 -6.63
N GLN A 21 -5.57 -3.23 -7.57
CA GLN A 21 -4.40 -3.57 -8.38
C GLN A 21 -3.94 -2.38 -9.22
N TYR A 22 -4.87 -1.69 -9.86
CA TYR A 22 -4.59 -0.48 -10.62
C TYR A 22 -3.95 0.60 -9.72
N ALA A 23 -4.54 0.81 -8.54
CA ALA A 23 -4.07 1.82 -7.60
C ALA A 23 -2.62 1.57 -7.18
N LEU A 24 -2.31 0.35 -6.79
CA LEU A 24 -0.96 0.00 -6.33
C LEU A 24 0.07 0.13 -7.45
N LYS A 25 -0.25 -0.39 -8.64
CA LYS A 25 0.68 -0.35 -9.77
C LYS A 25 0.93 1.07 -10.27
N THR A 26 -0.11 1.91 -10.27
CA THR A 26 -0.02 3.27 -10.82
C THR A 26 0.74 4.22 -9.91
N TYR A 27 0.53 4.14 -8.60
CA TYR A 27 1.01 5.17 -7.67
C TYR A 27 2.15 4.71 -6.77
N LEU A 28 2.36 3.41 -6.60
CA LEU A 28 3.40 2.90 -5.71
C LEU A 28 4.59 2.37 -6.48
N GLN A 29 5.75 2.50 -5.85
CA GLN A 29 7.02 2.01 -6.39
C GLN A 29 7.72 1.16 -5.35
N THR A 30 8.49 0.18 -5.82
CA THR A 30 9.35 -0.63 -4.98
C THR A 30 10.78 -0.56 -5.52
N TYR A 31 11.76 -0.75 -4.64
CA TYR A 31 13.17 -0.74 -5.05
C TYR A 31 13.53 -2.08 -5.69
N ASP A 32 14.07 -2.02 -6.91
CA ASP A 32 14.57 -3.19 -7.62
C ASP A 32 16.08 -3.26 -7.45
N ASN A 33 16.55 -4.24 -6.69
CA ASN A 33 17.98 -4.44 -6.43
C ASN A 33 18.76 -4.77 -7.70
N THR A 34 18.14 -5.46 -8.65
CA THR A 34 18.78 -5.82 -9.92
C THR A 34 19.00 -4.59 -10.79
N ALA A 35 17.98 -3.74 -10.90
CA ALA A 35 18.06 -2.51 -11.68
C ALA A 35 18.67 -1.34 -10.90
N SER A 36 18.86 -1.48 -9.58
CA SER A 36 19.35 -0.45 -8.66
C SER A 36 18.55 0.86 -8.75
N ARG A 37 17.23 0.73 -8.84
CA ARG A 37 16.32 1.88 -8.96
C ARG A 37 14.93 1.51 -8.48
N TYR A 38 14.12 2.54 -8.25
CA TYR A 38 12.69 2.34 -7.98
C TYR A 38 11.93 2.07 -9.28
N VAL A 39 11.05 1.10 -9.24
CA VAL A 39 10.22 0.68 -10.37
C VAL A 39 8.76 0.60 -9.93
N PRO A 40 7.80 0.72 -10.85
CA PRO A 40 6.40 0.53 -10.49
C PRO A 40 6.17 -0.80 -9.78
N LEU A 41 5.26 -0.80 -8.81
CA LEU A 41 4.95 -1.99 -8.03
C LEU A 41 4.15 -2.97 -8.89
N GLU A 42 4.83 -3.91 -9.50
CA GLU A 42 4.21 -5.01 -10.25
C GLU A 42 4.20 -6.27 -9.38
N LEU A 43 3.01 -6.81 -9.16
CA LEU A 43 2.85 -7.97 -8.31
C LEU A 43 3.01 -9.26 -9.10
N PHE A 44 3.74 -10.21 -8.51
CA PHE A 44 3.81 -11.57 -9.03
C PHE A 44 2.44 -12.27 -8.86
N PRO A 45 2.18 -13.37 -9.61
CA PRO A 45 0.88 -14.06 -9.52
C PRO A 45 0.49 -14.44 -8.09
N ASP A 46 1.42 -14.91 -7.26
CA ASP A 46 1.14 -15.26 -5.88
C ASP A 46 0.76 -14.04 -5.04
N GLN A 47 1.42 -12.91 -5.29
CA GLN A 47 1.09 -11.64 -4.63
C GLN A 47 -0.29 -11.13 -5.05
N LEU A 48 -0.63 -11.25 -6.32
CA LEU A 48 -1.96 -10.87 -6.83
C LEU A 48 -3.04 -11.72 -6.19
N SER A 49 -2.81 -13.01 -6.07
CA SER A 49 -3.74 -13.94 -5.42
C SER A 49 -3.98 -13.54 -3.96
N LEU A 50 -2.92 -13.22 -3.24
CA LEU A 50 -3.01 -12.76 -1.85
C LEU A 50 -3.77 -11.44 -1.75
N LEU A 51 -3.51 -10.50 -2.65
CA LEU A 51 -4.19 -9.22 -2.69
C LEU A 51 -5.70 -9.39 -2.90
N GLN A 52 -6.08 -10.29 -3.80
CA GLN A 52 -7.49 -10.62 -4.05
C GLN A 52 -8.13 -11.22 -2.81
N ASP A 53 -7.42 -12.08 -2.10
CA ASP A 53 -7.92 -12.67 -0.86
C ASP A 53 -8.12 -11.62 0.23
N TYR A 54 -7.21 -10.65 0.34
CA TYR A 54 -7.36 -9.53 1.28
C TYR A 54 -8.59 -8.68 0.98
N GLU A 55 -8.93 -8.51 -0.29
CA GLU A 55 -10.12 -7.74 -0.67
C GLU A 55 -11.41 -8.51 -0.48
N GLU A 56 -11.37 -9.83 -0.62
CA GLU A 56 -12.56 -10.68 -0.58
C GLU A 56 -12.88 -11.20 0.83
N TYR A 57 -11.86 -11.54 1.61
CA TYR A 57 -12.02 -12.19 2.90
C TYR A 57 -11.52 -11.31 4.04
N ASN A 58 -12.25 -11.33 5.17
CA ASN A 58 -11.88 -10.57 6.37
C ASN A 58 -10.74 -11.23 7.15
N GLU A 59 -10.59 -12.54 7.04
CA GLU A 59 -9.55 -13.30 7.74
C GLU A 59 -8.73 -14.08 6.73
N ASN A 60 -7.41 -13.95 6.82
CA ASN A 60 -6.49 -14.59 5.88
C ASN A 60 -5.30 -15.19 6.62
N ILE A 61 -4.90 -16.40 6.21
CA ILE A 61 -3.67 -17.04 6.67
C ILE A 61 -2.82 -17.34 5.44
N ALA A 62 -1.59 -16.84 5.42
CA ALA A 62 -0.68 -17.07 4.31
C ALA A 62 0.51 -17.89 4.76
N LEU A 63 0.73 -19.04 4.11
CA LEU A 63 1.97 -19.80 4.22
C LEU A 63 2.91 -19.29 3.15
N LYS A 64 4.09 -18.87 3.55
CA LYS A 64 5.02 -18.25 2.63
C LYS A 64 6.42 -18.85 2.74
N TYR A 65 7.12 -18.84 1.63
CA TYR A 65 8.57 -19.05 1.62
C TYR A 65 9.28 -17.71 1.80
N ARG A 66 10.56 -17.78 2.15
CA ARG A 66 11.38 -16.58 2.32
C ARG A 66 11.45 -15.81 1.00
N GLN A 67 11.33 -14.48 1.08
CA GLN A 67 11.36 -13.55 -0.07
C GLN A 67 10.16 -13.69 -1.02
N ALA A 68 9.04 -14.18 -0.52
CA ALA A 68 7.81 -14.26 -1.32
C ALA A 68 7.17 -12.89 -1.58
N GLY A 69 7.66 -11.83 -0.92
CA GLY A 69 7.11 -10.49 -1.12
C GLY A 69 5.79 -10.25 -0.40
N VAL A 70 5.43 -11.10 0.56
CA VAL A 70 4.17 -10.97 1.31
C VAL A 70 4.14 -9.66 2.10
N SER A 71 5.26 -9.29 2.73
CA SER A 71 5.34 -8.05 3.49
C SER A 71 5.13 -6.82 2.61
N THR A 72 5.67 -6.84 1.39
CA THR A 72 5.54 -5.73 0.44
C THR A 72 4.10 -5.55 -0.02
N VAL A 73 3.44 -6.62 -0.46
CA VAL A 73 2.05 -6.53 -0.92
C VAL A 73 1.11 -6.17 0.23
N THR A 74 1.37 -6.69 1.42
CA THR A 74 0.58 -6.39 2.61
C THR A 74 0.72 -4.92 3.01
N ALA A 75 1.95 -4.40 3.03
CA ALA A 75 2.21 -2.99 3.35
C ALA A 75 1.55 -2.06 2.32
N ALA A 76 1.64 -2.39 1.04
CA ALA A 76 1.01 -1.61 -0.02
C ALA A 76 -0.52 -1.59 0.12
N TRP A 77 -1.11 -2.75 0.38
CA TRP A 77 -2.55 -2.87 0.59
C TRP A 77 -3.03 -2.06 1.81
N ILE A 78 -2.29 -2.13 2.91
CA ILE A 78 -2.59 -1.36 4.12
C ILE A 78 -2.48 0.14 3.85
N SER A 79 -1.45 0.58 3.13
CA SER A 79 -1.28 2.00 2.79
C SER A 79 -2.48 2.53 2.00
N ARG A 80 -2.97 1.76 1.04
CA ARG A 80 -4.17 2.13 0.28
C ARG A 80 -5.39 2.25 1.20
N LYS A 81 -5.59 1.30 2.10
CA LYS A 81 -6.69 1.35 3.06
C LYS A 81 -6.64 2.62 3.92
N LEU A 82 -5.46 2.96 4.42
CA LEU A 82 -5.29 4.15 5.26
C LEU A 82 -5.55 5.44 4.47
N VAL A 83 -5.05 5.50 3.24
CA VAL A 83 -5.16 6.70 2.40
C VAL A 83 -6.59 6.94 1.95
N PHE A 84 -7.31 5.88 1.60
CA PHE A 84 -8.68 5.98 1.09
C PHE A 84 -9.75 5.70 2.15
N ALA A 85 -9.36 5.68 3.43
CA ALA A 85 -10.32 5.51 4.52
C ALA A 85 -11.29 6.68 4.57
N LYS A 86 -12.55 6.38 4.88
CA LYS A 86 -13.55 7.43 5.06
C LYS A 86 -13.24 8.24 6.31
N LYS A 87 -13.32 9.56 6.22
CA LYS A 87 -13.05 10.45 7.36
C LYS A 87 -13.87 10.11 8.60
N LEU A 88 -15.09 9.62 8.42
CA LEU A 88 -15.98 9.26 9.52
C LEU A 88 -15.73 7.88 10.11
N LYS A 89 -14.89 7.07 9.44
CA LYS A 89 -14.51 5.72 9.89
C LYS A 89 -13.02 5.54 9.69
N PRO A 90 -12.19 6.15 10.53
CA PRO A 90 -10.74 6.00 10.39
C PRO A 90 -10.32 4.56 10.64
N GLU A 91 -9.40 4.08 9.82
CA GLU A 91 -8.83 2.75 9.97
C GLU A 91 -7.72 2.76 11.02
N LYS A 92 -7.70 1.73 11.84
CA LYS A 92 -6.63 1.47 12.78
C LYS A 92 -6.00 0.12 12.45
N ILE A 93 -4.69 0.10 12.35
CA ILE A 93 -3.95 -1.10 11.97
C ILE A 93 -3.05 -1.51 13.14
N LEU A 94 -3.21 -2.73 13.60
CA LEU A 94 -2.36 -3.30 14.65
C LEU A 94 -1.44 -4.35 14.04
N ILE A 95 -0.15 -4.18 14.23
CA ILE A 95 0.88 -5.10 13.75
C ILE A 95 1.52 -5.80 14.94
N ILE A 96 1.44 -7.12 14.95
CA ILE A 96 2.01 -7.94 16.02
C ILE A 96 3.04 -8.88 15.41
N ALA A 97 4.23 -8.90 15.98
CA ALA A 97 5.30 -9.80 15.58
C ALA A 97 6.00 -10.35 16.83
N ASN A 98 6.80 -11.38 16.63
CA ASN A 98 7.55 -11.98 17.73
C ASN A 98 8.70 -11.10 18.24
N LYS A 99 9.09 -10.09 17.46
CA LYS A 99 10.12 -9.10 17.84
C LYS A 99 9.64 -7.71 17.50
N LEU A 100 9.97 -6.75 18.34
CA LEU A 100 9.64 -5.35 18.11
C LEU A 100 10.21 -4.84 16.79
N ASP A 101 11.46 -5.19 16.49
CA ASP A 101 12.14 -4.76 15.26
C ASP A 101 11.36 -5.17 14.01
N THR A 102 10.81 -6.39 14.00
CA THR A 102 10.03 -6.90 12.86
C THR A 102 8.76 -6.08 12.63
N SER A 103 8.04 -5.76 13.71
CA SER A 103 6.83 -4.95 13.59
C SER A 103 7.16 -3.51 13.21
N LEU A 104 8.28 -2.96 13.67
CA LEU A 104 8.73 -1.61 13.27
C LEU A 104 9.14 -1.56 11.79
N GLU A 105 9.80 -2.59 11.28
CA GLU A 105 10.12 -2.70 9.85
C GLU A 105 8.86 -2.66 9.00
N MET A 106 7.84 -3.40 9.40
CA MET A 106 6.56 -3.40 8.70
C MET A 106 5.89 -2.04 8.75
N ALA A 107 5.88 -1.38 9.91
CA ALA A 107 5.32 -0.04 10.05
C ALA A 107 6.06 0.97 9.16
N ASN A 108 7.39 0.86 9.07
CA ASN A 108 8.19 1.74 8.22
C ASN A 108 7.91 1.52 6.73
N LYS A 109 7.69 0.28 6.30
CA LYS A 109 7.27 -0.01 4.93
C LYS A 109 5.93 0.64 4.60
N ILE A 110 4.98 0.53 5.52
CA ILE A 110 3.66 1.14 5.35
C ILE A 110 3.78 2.66 5.24
N ARG A 111 4.58 3.28 6.11
CA ARG A 111 4.82 4.74 6.07
C ARG A 111 5.44 5.18 4.74
N ALA A 112 6.41 4.40 4.24
CA ALA A 112 7.05 4.69 2.97
C ALA A 112 6.04 4.67 1.82
N PHE A 113 5.15 3.69 1.80
CA PHE A 113 4.10 3.63 0.78
C PHE A 113 3.08 4.76 0.94
N VAL A 114 2.66 5.06 2.18
CA VAL A 114 1.73 6.17 2.42
C VAL A 114 2.28 7.48 1.85
N GLY A 115 3.57 7.72 2.01
CA GLY A 115 4.22 8.93 1.49
C GLY A 115 4.30 9.00 -0.03
N GLN A 116 4.10 7.88 -0.74
CA GLN A 116 4.13 7.86 -2.21
C GLN A 116 2.79 8.24 -2.85
N TRP A 117 1.69 8.16 -2.12
CA TRP A 117 0.38 8.50 -2.67
C TRP A 117 0.28 9.98 -3.00
N PRO A 118 -0.39 10.36 -4.10
CA PRO A 118 -0.49 11.75 -4.50
C PRO A 118 -1.19 12.62 -3.46
N SER A 119 -0.83 13.90 -3.43
CA SER A 119 -1.42 14.86 -2.49
C SER A 119 -2.93 15.01 -2.63
N TRP A 120 -3.46 14.81 -3.83
CA TRP A 120 -4.91 14.92 -4.07
C TRP A 120 -5.71 13.82 -3.38
N THR A 121 -5.07 12.77 -2.87
CA THR A 121 -5.76 11.76 -2.05
C THR A 121 -6.18 12.31 -0.68
N GLY A 122 -5.69 13.46 -0.31
CA GLY A 122 -6.03 14.09 0.97
C GLY A 122 -5.13 13.65 2.12
N VAL A 123 -4.07 12.91 1.82
CA VAL A 123 -3.11 12.48 2.85
C VAL A 123 -2.11 13.59 3.11
N ASP A 124 -2.09 14.07 4.34
CA ASP A 124 -1.06 14.96 4.84
C ASP A 124 -0.14 14.13 5.73
N PHE A 125 0.89 13.57 5.11
CA PHE A 125 1.82 12.69 5.82
C PHE A 125 3.03 13.47 6.29
N ALA A 126 3.06 13.71 7.60
CA ALA A 126 4.25 14.27 8.26
C ALA A 126 5.00 13.12 8.95
N PRO A 127 6.23 12.79 8.54
CA PRO A 127 7.00 11.79 9.25
C PRO A 127 7.27 12.23 10.68
N GLU A 128 7.14 11.29 11.61
CA GLU A 128 7.46 11.59 13.01
C GLU A 128 8.92 12.01 13.14
N LYS A 129 9.12 13.09 13.85
CA LYS A 129 10.46 13.56 14.18
C LYS A 129 10.92 12.86 15.45
N ASN A 130 11.59 11.76 15.29
CA ASN A 130 12.23 11.09 16.42
C ASN A 130 13.71 10.92 16.16
#